data_cfd12ddf32f863d62bdee2d759da6333
#
_entry.id   cfd12ddf32f863d62bdee2d759da6333
#
_cell.length_a   1.000
_cell.length_b   1.000
_cell.length_c   1.000
_cell.angle_alpha   90.00
_cell.angle_beta   90.00
_cell.angle_gamma   90.00
#
_symmetry.space_group_name_H-M   'P 1'
#
loop_
_entity.id
_entity.type
_entity.pdbx_description
1 polymer ?
#
loop_
_entity_poly.entity_id
_entity_poly.type
_entity_poly.pdbx_seq_one_letter_code
_entity_poly.pdbx_strand_id
1 'polypeptide(L)' 'MTQKPKKDIPLAPLERLLRKAGAKRVSKSALKEFAIVLADYAHDLSAESLALAKHAGRKTIVGVDVRMAKRKME' A
#
# COMPACT_ATOMS: atom_id res chain seq x y z
N MET A 1 -5.50 -17.67 -9.73
CA MET A 1 -5.02 -16.95 -8.56
C MET A 1 -4.36 -15.65 -8.97
N THR A 2 -4.72 -14.59 -8.31
CA THR A 2 -4.20 -13.28 -8.67
C THR A 2 -2.83 -13.06 -8.02
N GLN A 3 -1.86 -12.72 -8.83
CA GLN A 3 -0.55 -12.38 -8.30
C GLN A 3 -0.57 -10.96 -7.77
N LYS A 4 0.01 -10.77 -6.59
CA LYS A 4 0.17 -9.43 -6.06
C LYS A 4 1.26 -8.70 -6.83
N PRO A 5 1.08 -7.40 -7.06
CA PRO A 5 2.09 -6.65 -7.81
C PRO A 5 3.42 -6.63 -7.08
N LYS A 6 4.49 -6.70 -7.87
CA LYS A 6 5.86 -6.59 -7.37
C LYS A 6 6.52 -5.44 -8.10
N LYS A 7 7.33 -4.67 -7.39
CA LYS A 7 8.11 -3.58 -7.95
C LYS A 7 7.27 -2.45 -8.53
N ASP A 8 6.01 -2.35 -8.13
CA ASP A 8 5.16 -1.26 -8.59
C ASP A 8 5.40 0.03 -7.82
N ILE A 9 6.11 -0.05 -6.70
CA ILE A 9 6.37 1.11 -5.86
C ILE A 9 7.80 1.59 -6.11
N PRO A 10 7.96 2.86 -6.52
CA PRO A 10 9.30 3.40 -6.75
C PRO A 10 10.14 3.39 -5.47
N LEU A 11 11.42 3.05 -5.60
CA LEU A 11 12.28 2.92 -4.44
C LEU A 11 12.80 4.25 -3.92
N ALA A 12 13.02 5.23 -4.81
CA ALA A 12 13.57 6.51 -4.37
C ALA A 12 12.68 7.25 -3.37
N PRO A 13 11.37 7.36 -3.61
CA PRO A 13 10.48 7.97 -2.60
C PRO A 13 10.48 7.22 -1.29
N LEU A 14 10.57 5.87 -1.35
CA LEU A 14 10.63 5.07 -0.12
C LEU A 14 11.89 5.38 0.67
N GLU A 15 13.02 5.50 -0.02
CA GLU A 15 14.26 5.81 0.66
C GLU A 15 14.17 7.17 1.35
N ARG A 16 13.56 8.15 0.67
CA ARG A 16 13.38 9.47 1.28
C ARG A 16 12.51 9.41 2.53
N LEU A 17 11.44 8.61 2.48
CA LEU A 17 10.57 8.45 3.64
C LEU A 17 11.31 7.83 4.81
N LEU A 18 12.12 6.81 4.53
CA LEU A 18 12.89 6.15 5.59
C LEU A 18 13.89 7.10 6.21
N ARG A 19 14.54 7.94 5.38
CA ARG A 19 15.48 8.92 5.89
C ARG A 19 14.78 9.96 6.74
N LYS A 20 13.59 10.38 6.35
CA LYS A 20 12.81 11.33 7.15
C LYS A 20 12.42 10.73 8.50
N ALA A 21 12.24 9.42 8.53
CA ALA A 21 11.90 8.73 9.77
C ALA A 21 13.10 8.54 10.67
N GLY A 22 14.31 8.90 10.20
CA GLY A 22 15.51 8.86 11.02
C GLY A 22 16.55 7.84 10.59
N ALA A 23 16.29 7.06 9.54
CA ALA A 23 17.26 6.07 9.08
C ALA A 23 18.42 6.77 8.39
N LYS A 24 19.63 6.53 8.88
CA LYS A 24 20.82 7.15 8.29
C LYS A 24 21.27 6.39 7.04
N ARG A 25 21.09 5.08 7.03
CA ARG A 25 21.51 4.25 5.93
C ARG A 25 20.45 3.18 5.70
N VAL A 26 20.16 2.91 4.43
CA VAL A 26 19.17 1.89 4.06
C VAL A 26 19.77 1.06 2.94
N SER A 27 19.87 -0.25 3.16
CA SER A 27 20.44 -1.13 2.15
C SER A 27 19.44 -1.34 1.00
N LYS A 28 19.96 -1.76 -0.15
CA LYS A 28 19.09 -2.08 -1.28
C LYS A 28 18.13 -3.20 -0.95
N SER A 29 18.61 -4.20 -0.22
CA SER A 29 17.73 -5.32 0.14
C SER A 29 16.61 -4.87 1.06
N ALA A 30 16.88 -3.94 1.96
CA ALA A 30 15.83 -3.40 2.84
C ALA A 30 14.80 -2.63 2.03
N LEU A 31 15.24 -1.84 1.05
CA LEU A 31 14.32 -1.09 0.21
C LEU A 31 13.42 -2.03 -0.59
N LYS A 32 14.00 -3.09 -1.14
CA LYS A 32 13.22 -4.05 -1.92
C LYS A 32 12.20 -4.76 -1.05
N GLU A 33 12.60 -5.19 0.14
CA GLU A 33 11.66 -5.84 1.06
C GLU A 33 10.56 -4.89 1.49
N PHE A 34 10.92 -3.64 1.77
CA PHE A 34 9.95 -2.64 2.17
C PHE A 34 8.93 -2.41 1.07
N ALA A 35 9.40 -2.34 -0.19
CA ALA A 35 8.52 -2.14 -1.33
C ALA A 35 7.54 -3.31 -1.50
N ILE A 36 8.02 -4.54 -1.29
CA ILE A 36 7.17 -5.71 -1.37
C ILE A 36 6.07 -5.66 -0.30
N VAL A 37 6.45 -5.34 0.92
CA VAL A 37 5.49 -5.25 2.03
C VAL A 37 4.45 -4.17 1.74
N LEU A 38 4.89 -3.01 1.26
CA LEU A 38 3.96 -1.93 0.95
C LEU A 38 3.03 -2.29 -0.20
N ALA A 39 3.57 -2.96 -1.23
CA ALA A 39 2.75 -3.38 -2.37
C ALA A 39 1.69 -4.38 -1.93
N ASP A 40 2.05 -5.33 -1.07
CA ASP A 40 1.10 -6.30 -0.54
C ASP A 40 0.02 -5.61 0.28
N TYR A 41 0.43 -4.69 1.15
CA TYR A 41 -0.53 -3.96 1.97
C TYR A 41 -1.47 -3.13 1.09
N ALA A 42 -0.91 -2.43 0.10
CA ALA A 42 -1.72 -1.62 -0.80
C ALA A 42 -2.70 -2.47 -1.60
N HIS A 43 -2.27 -3.67 -2.01
CA HIS A 43 -3.14 -4.60 -2.72
C HIS A 43 -4.33 -4.99 -1.85
N ASP A 44 -4.07 -5.39 -0.62
CA ASP A 44 -5.13 -5.81 0.29
C ASP A 44 -6.06 -4.65 0.63
N LEU A 45 -5.48 -3.48 0.85
CA LEU A 45 -6.25 -2.27 1.13
C LEU A 45 -7.12 -1.89 -0.06
N SER A 46 -6.59 -2.05 -1.27
CA SER A 46 -7.35 -1.77 -2.49
C SER A 46 -8.53 -2.71 -2.65
N ALA A 47 -8.33 -3.99 -2.40
CA ALA A 47 -9.41 -4.98 -2.51
C ALA A 47 -10.52 -4.66 -1.52
N GLU A 48 -10.18 -4.32 -0.30
CA GLU A 48 -11.17 -3.99 0.71
C GLU A 48 -11.89 -2.69 0.38
N SER A 49 -11.15 -1.69 -0.11
CA SER A 49 -11.73 -0.42 -0.51
C SER A 49 -12.71 -0.60 -1.67
N LEU A 50 -12.35 -1.44 -2.63
CA LEU A 50 -13.22 -1.72 -3.76
C LEU A 50 -14.52 -2.40 -3.29
N ALA A 51 -14.39 -3.34 -2.37
CA ALA A 51 -15.57 -4.03 -1.83
C ALA A 51 -16.52 -3.04 -1.15
N LEU A 52 -15.96 -2.08 -0.40
CA LEU A 52 -16.77 -1.07 0.26
C LEU A 52 -17.46 -0.15 -0.76
N ALA A 53 -16.74 0.25 -1.81
CA ALA A 53 -17.33 1.09 -2.85
C ALA A 53 -18.47 0.35 -3.55
N LYS A 54 -18.27 -0.92 -3.88
CA LYS A 54 -19.32 -1.72 -4.52
C LYS A 54 -20.53 -1.89 -3.62
N HIS A 55 -20.29 -2.13 -2.35
CA HIS A 55 -21.39 -2.26 -1.39
C HIS A 55 -22.23 -0.99 -1.32
N ALA A 56 -21.61 0.16 -1.52
CA ALA A 56 -22.31 1.43 -1.56
C ALA A 56 -22.90 1.76 -2.94
N GLY A 57 -22.80 0.83 -3.89
CA GLY A 57 -23.35 1.01 -5.23
C GLY A 57 -22.50 1.89 -6.13
N ARG A 58 -21.23 2.08 -5.80
CA ARG A 58 -20.34 2.93 -6.58
C ARG A 58 -19.31 2.11 -7.34
N LYS A 59 -18.88 2.67 -8.47
CA LYS A 59 -17.78 2.09 -9.24
C LYS A 59 -16.45 2.78 -8.96
N THR A 60 -16.51 3.90 -8.24
CA THR A 60 -15.33 4.69 -7.92
C THR A 60 -14.98 4.51 -6.45
N ILE A 61 -13.73 4.23 -6.17
CA ILE A 61 -13.21 4.21 -4.80
C ILE A 61 -12.95 5.66 -4.40
N VAL A 62 -13.51 6.06 -3.26
CA VAL A 62 -13.28 7.41 -2.75
C VAL A 62 -12.55 7.33 -1.41
N GLY A 63 -12.11 8.49 -0.92
CA GLY A 63 -11.27 8.54 0.27
C GLY A 63 -11.84 7.85 1.48
N VAL A 64 -13.14 7.96 1.70
CA VAL A 64 -13.77 7.33 2.86
C VAL A 64 -13.68 5.82 2.78
N ASP A 65 -13.73 5.25 1.57
CA ASP A 65 -13.60 3.80 1.41
C ASP A 65 -12.23 3.34 1.90
N VAL A 66 -11.19 4.09 1.56
CA VAL A 66 -9.83 3.75 1.97
C VAL A 66 -9.68 3.85 3.48
N ARG A 67 -10.21 4.90 4.07
CA ARG A 67 -10.13 5.06 5.53
C ARG A 67 -10.86 3.95 6.27
N MET A 68 -12.04 3.58 5.79
CA MET A 68 -12.80 2.51 6.41
C MET A 68 -12.15 1.15 6.21
N ALA A 69 -11.56 0.94 5.02
CA ALA A 69 -10.85 -0.30 4.74
C ALA A 69 -9.65 -0.45 5.67
N LYS A 70 -8.90 0.61 5.88
CA LYS A 70 -7.76 0.58 6.78
C LYS A 70 -8.21 0.22 8.20
N ARG A 71 -9.28 0.84 8.67
CA ARG A 71 -9.80 0.58 10.01
C ARG A 71 -10.23 -0.88 10.17
N LYS A 72 -10.88 -1.42 9.14
CA LYS A 72 -11.33 -2.79 9.17
C LYS A 72 -10.17 -3.79 9.21
N MET A 73 -9.06 -3.43 8.58
CA MET A 73 -7.89 -4.29 8.50
C MET A 73 -6.97 -4.20 9.72
N GLU A 74 -7.20 -3.23 10.59
CA GLU A 74 -6.39 -3.08 11.81
C GLU A 74 -6.70 -4.14 12.85
#